data_3019bd08950e8eb1f2d1ff47552f5265
#
_entry.id   3019bd08950e8eb1f2d1ff47552f5265
#
_cell.length_a   1.000
_cell.length_b   1.000
_cell.length_c   1.000
_cell.angle_alpha   90.00
_cell.angle_beta   90.00
_cell.angle_gamma   90.00
#
_symmetry.space_group_name_H-M   'P 1'
#
loop_
_entity.id
_entity.type
_entity.pdbx_description
1 polymer ?
#
loop_
_entity_poly.entity_id
_entity_poly.type
_entity_poly.pdbx_seq_one_letter_code
_entity_poly.pdbx_strand_id
1 'polypeptide(L)'
;FFSADREYVDRLAAQGSTLRDSVFLYAVGHVVVWTPKSSPFDVERLGIAALAHPRVRRVAIANPRHAPYGRAAEAALRALGVYDAVQPRLVLGENVAQAAQFVQTGAAEAGVIALSLALAPSMREAGRFWRVPPDAYPRMEQTGVILEWARDPEAARAFRSFVLGEAGRSVLERHGFGPPEE
;
A
#
# COMPACT_ATOMS: atom_id res chain seq x y z
N PHE A 1 14.44 7.26 8.87
CA PHE A 1 12.98 7.11 8.89
C PHE A 1 12.46 6.85 7.48
N PHE A 2 11.51 5.91 7.35
CA PHE A 2 10.83 5.56 6.11
C PHE A 2 9.34 5.74 6.28
N SER A 3 8.66 6.26 5.26
CA SER A 3 7.23 6.53 5.27
C SER A 3 6.56 6.12 3.96
N ALA A 4 5.35 5.58 4.05
CA ALA A 4 4.47 5.37 2.91
C ALA A 4 3.71 6.65 2.49
N ASP A 5 4.02 7.78 3.11
CA ASP A 5 3.42 9.08 2.83
C ASP A 5 4.49 10.17 2.96
N ARG A 6 4.68 10.90 1.90
CA ARG A 6 5.63 12.00 1.81
C ARG A 6 5.32 13.12 2.82
N GLU A 7 4.05 13.36 3.12
CA GLU A 7 3.62 14.42 4.04
C GLU A 7 4.30 14.30 5.41
N TYR A 8 4.49 13.07 5.93
CA TYR A 8 5.18 12.88 7.21
C TYR A 8 6.66 13.26 7.14
N VAL A 9 7.32 12.95 6.04
CA VAL A 9 8.73 13.31 5.83
C VAL A 9 8.89 14.82 5.65
N ASP A 10 8.01 15.46 4.86
CA ASP A 10 8.02 16.91 4.65
C ASP A 10 7.75 17.65 5.96
N ARG A 11 6.86 17.13 6.81
CA ARG A 11 6.57 17.69 8.15
C ARG A 11 7.78 17.62 9.08
N LEU A 12 8.50 16.49 9.11
CA LEU A 12 9.75 16.35 9.87
C LEU A 12 10.83 17.30 9.36
N ALA A 13 10.95 17.45 8.05
CA ALA A 13 11.90 18.37 7.43
C ALA A 13 11.59 19.83 7.78
N ALA A 14 10.32 20.24 7.72
CA ALA A 14 9.86 21.58 8.09
C ALA A 14 10.11 21.91 9.57
N GLN A 15 10.12 20.90 10.44
CA GLN A 15 10.43 21.04 11.88
C GLN A 15 11.94 21.09 12.18
N GLY A 16 12.80 20.99 11.16
CA GLY A 16 14.25 20.92 11.35
C GLY A 16 14.74 19.62 11.98
N SER A 17 13.93 18.56 11.94
CA SER A 17 14.21 17.26 12.57
C SER A 17 15.02 16.31 11.67
N THR A 18 15.52 16.81 10.54
CA THR A 18 16.18 15.97 9.51
C THR A 18 17.51 16.57 9.09
N LEU A 19 18.45 15.72 8.71
CA LEU A 19 19.67 16.20 8.08
C LEU A 19 19.32 16.89 6.75
N ARG A 20 20.04 17.98 6.45
CA ARG A 20 19.85 18.74 5.21
C ARG A 20 20.01 17.82 3.99
N ASP A 21 19.15 17.98 2.99
CA ASP A 21 19.18 17.27 1.71
C ASP A 21 19.14 15.72 1.85
N SER A 22 18.59 15.24 2.95
CA SER A 22 18.49 13.81 3.23
C SER A 22 17.15 13.16 2.84
N VAL A 23 16.16 13.94 2.43
CA VAL A 23 14.87 13.42 1.91
C VAL A 23 15.10 12.73 0.58
N PHE A 24 14.51 11.56 0.41
CA PHE A 24 14.59 10.78 -0.83
C PHE A 24 13.31 10.00 -1.09
N LEU A 25 12.92 9.92 -2.36
CA LEU A 25 11.90 9.03 -2.86
C LEU A 25 12.56 7.70 -3.24
N TYR A 26 12.11 6.58 -2.68
CA TYR A 26 12.74 5.30 -2.95
C TYR A 26 11.89 4.30 -3.74
N ALA A 27 10.55 4.50 -3.75
CA ALA A 27 9.63 3.60 -4.45
C ALA A 27 8.26 4.24 -4.62
N VAL A 28 7.42 3.62 -5.44
CA VAL A 28 5.98 3.90 -5.55
C VAL A 28 5.20 2.67 -5.08
N GLY A 29 4.24 2.88 -4.18
CA GLY A 29 3.35 1.84 -3.68
C GLY A 29 2.19 1.57 -4.64
N HIS A 30 1.70 0.33 -4.64
CA HIS A 30 0.53 -0.08 -5.43
C HIS A 30 -0.52 -0.73 -4.57
N VAL A 31 -1.79 -0.60 -4.97
CA VAL A 31 -2.92 -1.29 -4.34
C VAL A 31 -3.51 -2.36 -5.25
N VAL A 32 -4.06 -3.38 -4.65
CA VAL A 32 -4.69 -4.50 -5.31
C VAL A 32 -6.02 -4.84 -4.64
N VAL A 33 -6.97 -5.33 -5.41
CA VAL A 33 -8.12 -6.06 -4.86
C VAL A 33 -7.67 -7.50 -4.62
N TRP A 34 -7.75 -7.96 -3.39
CA TRP A 34 -7.36 -9.31 -3.00
C TRP A 34 -8.54 -10.11 -2.45
N THR A 35 -8.59 -11.40 -2.81
CA THR A 35 -9.58 -12.35 -2.31
C THR A 35 -8.95 -13.70 -1.99
N PRO A 36 -9.47 -14.47 -1.04
CA PRO A 36 -9.04 -15.85 -0.81
C PRO A 36 -9.22 -16.73 -2.07
N LYS A 37 -8.40 -17.74 -2.25
CA LYS A 37 -8.56 -18.74 -3.34
C LYS A 37 -9.89 -19.47 -3.29
N SER A 38 -10.49 -19.58 -2.09
CA SER A 38 -11.80 -20.17 -1.87
C SER A 38 -12.97 -19.29 -2.29
N SER A 39 -12.72 -18.04 -2.72
CA SER A 39 -13.77 -17.16 -3.21
C SER A 39 -14.52 -17.79 -4.38
N PRO A 40 -15.87 -17.69 -4.39
CA PRO A 40 -16.70 -18.28 -5.44
C PRO A 40 -16.72 -17.45 -6.74
N PHE A 41 -15.87 -16.46 -6.84
CA PHE A 41 -15.73 -15.56 -8.01
C PHE A 41 -14.24 -15.30 -8.29
N ASP A 42 -13.98 -15.00 -9.55
CA ASP A 42 -12.63 -14.74 -10.04
C ASP A 42 -12.33 -13.23 -9.99
N VAL A 43 -11.50 -12.82 -9.04
CA VAL A 43 -11.09 -11.41 -8.88
C VAL A 43 -10.24 -10.92 -10.05
N GLU A 44 -9.45 -11.78 -10.68
CA GLU A 44 -8.60 -11.42 -11.81
C GLU A 44 -9.45 -11.04 -13.04
N ARG A 45 -10.58 -11.71 -13.22
CA ARG A 45 -11.54 -11.43 -14.29
C ARG A 45 -12.48 -10.26 -13.97
N LEU A 46 -12.96 -10.17 -12.73
CA LEU A 46 -13.95 -9.17 -12.32
C LEU A 46 -13.34 -7.82 -11.95
N GLY A 47 -12.05 -7.81 -11.59
CA GLY A 47 -11.39 -6.59 -11.14
C GLY A 47 -12.04 -6.00 -9.92
N ILE A 48 -12.21 -4.67 -9.91
CA ILE A 48 -12.83 -3.93 -8.81
C ILE A 48 -14.30 -4.33 -8.59
N ALA A 49 -15.01 -4.76 -9.64
CA ALA A 49 -16.40 -5.21 -9.54
C ALA A 49 -16.58 -6.44 -8.63
N ALA A 50 -15.53 -7.19 -8.38
CA ALA A 50 -15.52 -8.29 -7.42
C ALA A 50 -15.98 -7.84 -6.02
N LEU A 51 -15.63 -6.61 -5.62
CA LEU A 51 -16.01 -6.04 -4.32
C LEU A 51 -17.53 -5.79 -4.19
N ALA A 52 -18.21 -5.55 -5.31
CA ALA A 52 -19.65 -5.35 -5.34
C ALA A 52 -20.43 -6.69 -5.47
N HIS A 53 -19.75 -7.82 -5.58
CA HIS A 53 -20.39 -9.13 -5.71
C HIS A 53 -21.31 -9.43 -4.51
N PRO A 54 -22.54 -10.01 -4.71
CA PRO A 54 -23.52 -10.23 -3.64
C PRO A 54 -23.01 -11.11 -2.47
N ARG A 55 -22.03 -11.96 -2.71
CA ARG A 55 -21.41 -12.82 -1.67
C ARG A 55 -20.32 -12.10 -0.86
N VAL A 56 -19.91 -10.88 -1.23
CA VAL A 56 -18.98 -10.07 -0.46
C VAL A 56 -19.80 -9.21 0.49
N ARG A 57 -19.80 -9.55 1.75
CA ARG A 57 -20.52 -8.83 2.82
C ARG A 57 -19.66 -7.81 3.55
N ARG A 58 -18.35 -8.04 3.56
CA ARG A 58 -17.35 -7.18 4.22
C ARG A 58 -16.16 -7.01 3.30
N VAL A 59 -15.77 -5.74 3.14
CA VAL A 59 -14.60 -5.34 2.33
C VAL A 59 -13.62 -4.64 3.24
N ALA A 60 -12.41 -5.19 3.38
CA ALA A 60 -11.38 -4.60 4.21
C ALA A 60 -10.58 -3.54 3.44
N ILE A 61 -10.42 -2.38 4.04
CA ILE A 61 -9.46 -1.35 3.63
C ILE A 61 -8.76 -0.79 4.86
N ALA A 62 -7.59 -0.18 4.70
CA ALA A 62 -7.02 0.65 5.76
C ALA A 62 -7.89 1.89 5.99
N ASN A 63 -7.88 2.44 7.21
CA ASN A 63 -8.68 3.62 7.53
C ASN A 63 -8.19 4.86 6.76
N PRO A 64 -9.00 5.44 5.84
CA PRO A 64 -8.57 6.55 4.99
C PRO A 64 -8.29 7.85 5.76
N ARG A 65 -8.77 7.97 7.01
CA ARG A 65 -8.55 9.17 7.83
C ARG A 65 -7.06 9.40 8.15
N HIS A 66 -6.27 8.33 8.28
CA HIS A 66 -4.86 8.41 8.66
C HIS A 66 -3.91 7.49 7.90
N ALA A 67 -4.44 6.50 7.16
CA ALA A 67 -3.61 5.54 6.44
C ALA A 67 -3.52 5.89 4.94
N PRO A 68 -2.32 6.05 4.36
CA PRO A 68 -2.13 6.36 2.94
C PRO A 68 -2.79 5.33 2.02
N TYR A 69 -2.60 4.05 2.30
CA TYR A 69 -3.23 2.96 1.55
C TYR A 69 -4.76 2.95 1.67
N GLY A 70 -5.31 3.49 2.77
CA GLY A 70 -6.76 3.69 2.92
C GLY A 70 -7.28 4.80 2.02
N ARG A 71 -6.59 5.92 1.95
CA ARG A 71 -6.92 7.01 1.01
C ARG A 71 -6.84 6.55 -0.44
N ALA A 72 -5.81 5.79 -0.80
CA ALA A 72 -5.66 5.22 -2.13
C ALA A 72 -6.80 4.22 -2.45
N ALA A 73 -7.15 3.35 -1.51
CA ALA A 73 -8.26 2.41 -1.65
C ALA A 73 -9.60 3.14 -1.87
N GLU A 74 -9.90 4.14 -1.03
CA GLU A 74 -11.14 4.93 -1.16
C GLU A 74 -11.19 5.67 -2.50
N ALA A 75 -10.10 6.31 -2.91
CA ALA A 75 -10.00 7.00 -4.20
C ALA A 75 -10.26 6.03 -5.37
N ALA A 76 -9.62 4.86 -5.36
CA ALA A 76 -9.82 3.82 -6.37
C ALA A 76 -11.28 3.33 -6.44
N LEU A 77 -11.91 3.09 -5.28
CA LEU A 77 -13.34 2.70 -5.22
C LEU A 77 -14.26 3.76 -5.84
N ARG A 78 -13.96 5.04 -5.61
CA ARG A 78 -14.71 6.17 -6.18
C ARG A 78 -14.46 6.32 -7.68
N ALA A 79 -13.19 6.35 -8.09
CA ALA A 79 -12.79 6.52 -9.50
C ALA A 79 -13.36 5.40 -10.40
N LEU A 80 -13.43 4.18 -9.87
CA LEU A 80 -13.93 3.01 -10.60
C LEU A 80 -15.43 2.73 -10.36
N GLY A 81 -16.15 3.66 -9.71
CA GLY A 81 -17.61 3.69 -9.63
C GLY A 81 -18.25 2.62 -8.74
N VAL A 82 -17.51 2.03 -7.80
CA VAL A 82 -18.04 0.98 -6.91
C VAL A 82 -18.20 1.43 -5.46
N TYR A 83 -17.78 2.65 -5.12
CA TYR A 83 -17.73 3.13 -3.74
C TYR A 83 -19.09 3.03 -3.02
N ASP A 84 -20.16 3.52 -3.62
CA ASP A 84 -21.49 3.57 -2.98
C ASP A 84 -22.05 2.18 -2.66
N ALA A 85 -21.76 1.21 -3.55
CA ALA A 85 -22.15 -0.18 -3.33
C ALA A 85 -21.32 -0.88 -2.25
N VAL A 86 -20.09 -0.45 -2.01
CA VAL A 86 -19.12 -1.07 -1.09
C VAL A 86 -19.10 -0.38 0.26
N GLN A 87 -19.34 0.93 0.32
CA GLN A 87 -19.24 1.78 1.50
C GLN A 87 -19.98 1.24 2.74
N PRO A 88 -21.22 0.73 2.66
CA PRO A 88 -21.93 0.19 3.82
C PRO A 88 -21.30 -1.12 4.37
N ARG A 89 -20.39 -1.74 3.61
CA ARG A 89 -19.75 -3.02 3.92
C ARG A 89 -18.25 -2.89 4.24
N LEU A 90 -17.75 -1.65 4.33
CA LEU A 90 -16.34 -1.39 4.65
C LEU A 90 -16.00 -1.78 6.09
N VAL A 91 -14.92 -2.52 6.24
CA VAL A 91 -14.26 -2.81 7.51
C VAL A 91 -12.91 -2.11 7.49
N LEU A 92 -12.72 -1.20 8.43
CA LEU A 92 -11.54 -0.33 8.48
C LEU A 92 -10.48 -0.92 9.41
N GLY A 93 -9.31 -1.21 8.86
CA GLY A 93 -8.10 -1.53 9.63
C GLY A 93 -7.34 -0.26 9.99
N GLU A 94 -6.67 -0.24 11.14
CA GLU A 94 -5.81 0.86 11.56
C GLU A 94 -4.71 1.18 10.54
N ASN A 95 -4.26 0.16 9.83
CA ASN A 95 -3.27 0.27 8.76
C ASN A 95 -3.53 -0.82 7.70
N VAL A 96 -2.75 -0.80 6.62
CA VAL A 96 -2.91 -1.73 5.51
C VAL A 96 -2.56 -3.19 5.87
N ALA A 97 -1.69 -3.40 6.84
CA ALA A 97 -1.36 -4.75 7.31
C ALA A 97 -2.55 -5.37 8.08
N GLN A 98 -3.27 -4.59 8.88
CA GLN A 98 -4.49 -5.07 9.54
C GLN A 98 -5.62 -5.33 8.53
N ALA A 99 -5.77 -4.48 7.51
CA ALA A 99 -6.72 -4.75 6.43
C ALA A 99 -6.40 -6.08 5.71
N ALA A 100 -5.11 -6.34 5.42
CA ALA A 100 -4.67 -7.62 4.87
C ALA A 100 -4.95 -8.80 5.82
N GLN A 101 -4.74 -8.62 7.12
CA GLN A 101 -5.07 -9.64 8.12
C GLN A 101 -6.57 -9.97 8.14
N PHE A 102 -7.46 -8.99 8.00
CA PHE A 102 -8.90 -9.24 7.96
C PHE A 102 -9.30 -10.14 6.79
N VAL A 103 -8.73 -9.93 5.60
CA VAL A 103 -9.03 -10.81 4.45
C VAL A 103 -8.34 -12.17 4.58
N GLN A 104 -7.14 -12.23 5.12
CA GLN A 104 -6.40 -13.47 5.33
C GLN A 104 -7.10 -14.41 6.31
N THR A 105 -7.66 -13.87 7.39
CA THR A 105 -8.37 -14.63 8.44
C THR A 105 -9.84 -14.91 8.12
N GLY A 106 -10.37 -14.36 7.01
CA GLY A 106 -11.79 -14.47 6.66
C GLY A 106 -12.70 -13.53 7.46
N ALA A 107 -12.13 -12.56 8.20
CA ALA A 107 -12.92 -11.49 8.83
C ALA A 107 -13.55 -10.56 7.79
N ALA A 108 -13.01 -10.50 6.58
CA ALA A 108 -13.62 -9.89 5.39
C ALA A 108 -13.46 -10.85 4.18
N GLU A 109 -14.43 -10.84 3.27
CA GLU A 109 -14.44 -11.70 2.10
C GLU A 109 -13.54 -11.19 0.96
N ALA A 110 -13.25 -9.89 0.96
CA ALA A 110 -12.35 -9.23 0.01
C ALA A 110 -11.74 -7.98 0.64
N GLY A 111 -10.70 -7.43 0.03
CA GLY A 111 -10.13 -6.17 0.48
C GLY A 111 -9.29 -5.47 -0.57
N VAL A 112 -9.07 -4.17 -0.35
CA VAL A 112 -8.07 -3.40 -1.10
C VAL A 112 -6.85 -3.22 -0.21
N ILE A 113 -5.75 -3.85 -0.60
CA ILE A 113 -4.52 -3.94 0.20
C ILE A 113 -3.29 -3.56 -0.62
N ALA A 114 -2.14 -3.43 0.03
CA ALA A 114 -0.88 -3.18 -0.67
C ALA A 114 -0.47 -4.38 -1.52
N LEU A 115 0.04 -4.15 -2.73
CA LEU A 115 0.61 -5.19 -3.57
C LEU A 115 1.76 -5.92 -2.87
N SER A 116 2.59 -5.20 -2.12
CA SER A 116 3.69 -5.79 -1.35
C SER A 116 3.22 -6.83 -0.32
N LEU A 117 2.05 -6.63 0.29
CA LEU A 117 1.45 -7.62 1.19
C LEU A 117 0.84 -8.79 0.42
N ALA A 118 0.17 -8.52 -0.71
CA ALA A 118 -0.40 -9.57 -1.55
C ALA A 118 0.66 -10.52 -2.12
N LEU A 119 1.88 -10.02 -2.35
CA LEU A 119 3.03 -10.81 -2.82
C LEU A 119 3.78 -11.53 -1.71
N ALA A 120 3.52 -11.23 -0.44
CA ALA A 120 4.11 -11.97 0.68
C ALA A 120 3.72 -13.47 0.59
N PRO A 121 4.62 -14.41 0.90
CA PRO A 121 4.40 -15.83 0.66
C PRO A 121 3.06 -16.35 1.16
N SER A 122 2.70 -16.03 2.41
CA SER A 122 1.44 -16.48 3.02
C SER A 122 0.18 -15.96 2.31
N MET A 123 0.22 -14.70 1.84
CA MET A 123 -0.90 -14.07 1.13
C MET A 123 -1.00 -14.56 -0.32
N ARG A 124 0.14 -14.72 -0.99
CA ARG A 124 0.23 -15.23 -2.36
C ARG A 124 -0.26 -16.67 -2.47
N GLU A 125 0.05 -17.49 -1.47
CA GLU A 125 -0.41 -18.88 -1.42
C GLU A 125 -1.90 -18.99 -1.06
N ALA A 126 -2.42 -18.07 -0.24
CA ALA A 126 -3.80 -18.11 0.26
C ALA A 126 -4.82 -17.45 -0.66
N GLY A 127 -4.41 -16.56 -1.58
CA GLY A 127 -5.34 -15.73 -2.33
C GLY A 127 -4.96 -15.48 -3.78
N ARG A 128 -5.79 -14.66 -4.42
CA ARG A 128 -5.60 -14.09 -5.75
C ARG A 128 -5.84 -12.59 -5.67
N PHE A 129 -5.25 -11.85 -6.61
CA PHE A 129 -5.45 -10.41 -6.63
C PHE A 129 -5.52 -9.85 -8.06
N TRP A 130 -6.21 -8.74 -8.18
CA TRP A 130 -6.23 -7.89 -9.37
C TRP A 130 -5.58 -6.55 -9.04
N ARG A 131 -4.66 -6.09 -9.92
CA ARG A 131 -3.99 -4.80 -9.75
C ARG A 131 -4.93 -3.67 -10.08
N VAL A 132 -5.11 -2.73 -9.16
CA VAL A 132 -5.87 -1.51 -9.43
C VAL A 132 -5.04 -0.62 -10.36
N PRO A 133 -5.62 -0.06 -11.43
CA PRO A 133 -4.94 0.86 -12.32
C PRO A 133 -4.34 2.04 -11.53
N PRO A 134 -3.09 2.43 -11.80
CA PRO A 134 -2.40 3.47 -11.03
C PRO A 134 -3.01 4.86 -11.17
N ASP A 135 -3.75 5.12 -12.25
CA ASP A 135 -4.50 6.35 -12.50
C ASP A 135 -5.82 6.45 -11.70
N ALA A 136 -6.27 5.36 -11.08
CA ALA A 136 -7.48 5.34 -10.26
C ALA A 136 -7.28 5.89 -8.83
N TYR A 137 -6.05 6.17 -8.41
CA TYR A 137 -5.74 6.66 -7.05
C TYR A 137 -4.51 7.58 -7.06
N PRO A 138 -4.35 8.44 -6.03
CA PRO A 138 -3.17 9.29 -5.92
C PRO A 138 -1.89 8.48 -5.86
N ARG A 139 -0.85 8.95 -6.53
CA ARG A 139 0.49 8.34 -6.51
C ARG A 139 0.98 8.16 -5.07
N MET A 140 1.40 6.96 -4.74
CA MET A 140 1.79 6.58 -3.39
C MET A 140 3.31 6.59 -3.23
N GLU A 141 3.86 7.78 -3.06
CA GLU A 141 5.29 7.99 -2.89
C GLU A 141 5.80 7.40 -1.57
N GLN A 142 6.73 6.46 -1.67
CA GLN A 142 7.44 5.88 -0.53
C GLN A 142 8.72 6.68 -0.32
N THR A 143 8.75 7.47 0.73
CA THR A 143 9.84 8.41 1.00
C THR A 143 10.62 8.06 2.26
N GLY A 144 11.87 8.46 2.29
CA GLY A 144 12.75 8.31 3.44
C GLY A 144 13.49 9.60 3.75
N VAL A 145 14.00 9.69 4.98
CA VAL A 145 14.80 10.79 5.44
C VAL A 145 15.75 10.35 6.55
N ILE A 146 16.92 10.97 6.65
CA ILE A 146 17.84 10.76 7.76
C ILE A 146 17.52 11.80 8.85
N LEU A 147 17.21 11.32 10.05
CA LEU A 147 16.87 12.17 11.18
C LEU A 147 18.14 12.83 11.75
N GLU A 148 18.00 14.05 12.28
CA GLU A 148 19.12 14.81 12.87
C GLU A 148 19.77 14.06 14.04
N TRP A 149 18.97 13.31 14.82
CA TRP A 149 19.45 12.50 15.96
C TRP A 149 19.81 11.04 15.59
N ALA A 150 20.11 10.77 14.31
CA ALA A 150 20.59 9.45 13.92
C ALA A 150 21.89 9.13 14.68
N ARG A 151 21.94 7.95 15.33
CA ARG A 151 23.13 7.53 16.10
C ARG A 151 24.38 7.37 15.23
N ASP A 152 24.16 6.93 14.00
CA ASP A 152 25.21 6.73 12.98
C ASP A 152 24.72 7.29 11.64
N PRO A 153 24.96 8.58 11.37
CA PRO A 153 24.60 9.21 10.11
C PRO A 153 25.28 8.61 8.89
N GLU A 154 26.52 8.10 9.03
CA GLU A 154 27.26 7.50 7.91
C GLU A 154 26.64 6.15 7.51
N ALA A 155 26.31 5.28 8.46
CA ALA A 155 25.57 4.07 8.19
C ALA A 155 24.19 4.37 7.57
N ALA A 156 23.51 5.42 8.02
CA ALA A 156 22.23 5.86 7.44
C ALA A 156 22.39 6.32 5.98
N ARG A 157 23.46 7.05 5.65
CA ARG A 157 23.79 7.44 4.26
C ARG A 157 24.12 6.23 3.39
N ALA A 158 24.91 5.30 3.91
CA ALA A 158 25.24 4.06 3.21
C ALA A 158 23.99 3.22 2.92
N PHE A 159 23.09 3.11 3.89
CA PHE A 159 21.82 2.41 3.71
C PHE A 159 20.91 3.11 2.68
N ARG A 160 20.80 4.46 2.73
CA ARG A 160 20.10 5.22 1.69
C ARG A 160 20.67 4.93 0.30
N SER A 161 22.00 4.95 0.15
CA SER A 161 22.68 4.67 -1.12
C SER A 161 22.39 3.26 -1.61
N PHE A 162 22.38 2.27 -0.71
CA PHE A 162 21.98 0.89 -1.03
C PHE A 162 20.53 0.82 -1.54
N VAL A 163 19.59 1.43 -0.84
CA VAL A 163 18.16 1.42 -1.21
C VAL A 163 17.92 2.07 -2.58
N LEU A 164 18.62 3.16 -2.88
CA LEU A 164 18.51 3.87 -4.15
C LEU A 164 19.34 3.24 -5.29
N GLY A 165 20.28 2.35 -4.94
CA GLY A 165 21.10 1.63 -5.89
C GLY A 165 20.36 0.46 -6.55
N GLU A 166 20.96 -0.14 -7.57
CA GLU A 166 20.39 -1.24 -8.37
C GLU A 166 19.95 -2.43 -7.50
N ALA A 167 20.75 -2.84 -6.53
CA ALA A 167 20.45 -3.96 -5.64
C ALA A 167 19.19 -3.68 -4.78
N GLY A 168 19.07 -2.48 -4.20
CA GLY A 168 17.91 -2.05 -3.42
C GLY A 168 16.67 -1.95 -4.27
N ARG A 169 16.75 -1.33 -5.44
CA ARG A 169 15.64 -1.22 -6.41
C ARG A 169 15.14 -2.61 -6.82
N SER A 170 16.04 -3.53 -7.17
CA SER A 170 15.65 -4.91 -7.52
C SER A 170 14.93 -5.63 -6.38
N VAL A 171 15.32 -5.39 -5.12
CA VAL A 171 14.57 -5.92 -3.96
C VAL A 171 13.16 -5.32 -3.89
N LEU A 172 13.04 -4.00 -4.01
CA LEU A 172 11.75 -3.29 -3.94
C LEU A 172 10.78 -3.77 -5.04
N GLU A 173 11.26 -3.89 -6.29
CA GLU A 173 10.48 -4.37 -7.42
C GLU A 173 9.97 -5.80 -7.20
N ARG A 174 10.81 -6.72 -6.73
CA ARG A 174 10.39 -8.09 -6.39
C ARG A 174 9.31 -8.12 -5.31
N HIS A 175 9.28 -7.12 -4.44
CA HIS A 175 8.25 -6.96 -3.41
C HIS A 175 7.07 -6.09 -3.86
N GLY A 176 6.93 -5.76 -5.14
CA GLY A 176 5.77 -5.12 -5.72
C GLY A 176 5.72 -3.60 -5.56
N PHE A 177 6.86 -2.98 -5.36
CA PHE A 177 6.99 -1.52 -5.45
C PHE A 177 7.41 -1.12 -6.86
N GLY A 178 6.85 -0.01 -7.36
CA GLY A 178 7.26 0.61 -8.60
C GLY A 178 8.51 1.48 -8.43
N PRO A 179 9.23 1.78 -9.54
CA PRO A 179 10.35 2.70 -9.53
C PRO A 179 9.89 4.13 -9.17
N PRO A 180 10.77 4.95 -8.57
CA PRO A 180 10.44 6.32 -8.20
C PRO A 180 10.21 7.27 -9.39
N GLU A 181 10.63 6.88 -10.58
CA GLU A 181 10.61 7.68 -11.80
C GLU A 181 9.35 7.49 -12.66
N GLU A 182 8.43 6.61 -12.29
CA GLU A 182 7.14 6.39 -12.98
C GLU A 182 6.12 7.49 -12.74
#